data_63843a5cb31ccd5e1197367de87bc36e
#
_entry.id   63843a5cb31ccd5e1197367de87bc36e
#
_cell.length_a   1.000
_cell.length_b   1.000
_cell.length_c   1.000
_cell.angle_alpha   90.00
_cell.angle_beta   90.00
_cell.angle_gamma   90.00
#
_symmetry.space_group_name_H-M   'P 1'
#
loop_
_entity.id
_entity.type
_entity.pdbx_description
1 polymer ?
#
loop_
_entity_poly.entity_id
_entity_poly.type
_entity_poly.pdbx_seq_one_letter_code
_entity_poly.pdbx_strand_id
1 'polypeptide(L)'
;MFGVESVLEHHSNYDYKDLDGDERAAVRQRLSMENWDAPLIVTTNVQLFESVYSDKPSRCRKNHNLAKSVIILDEVQSLPDEYLKPCLAALEELSRNYGTTVILCTATQPALDAVWPFGTVPTEIVPISQRHQELFEHRVKIEHIGELSIQDLVDKLVEEDQVLCIVS
;
A
#
# COMPACT_ATOMS: atom_id res chain seq x y z
N MET A 1 5.88 -16.22 16.30
CA MET A 1 4.50 -15.75 16.14
C MET A 1 4.40 -14.42 16.87
N PHE A 2 4.08 -13.34 16.21
CA PHE A 2 3.93 -12.03 16.88
C PHE A 2 2.64 -12.07 17.71
N GLY A 3 2.72 -11.66 19.00
CA GLY A 3 1.52 -11.49 19.82
C GLY A 3 0.73 -10.26 19.38
N VAL A 4 -0.54 -10.16 19.78
CA VAL A 4 -1.42 -9.01 19.43
C VAL A 4 -0.81 -7.69 19.92
N GLU A 5 -0.03 -7.71 21.02
CA GLU A 5 0.69 -6.55 21.56
C GLU A 5 1.87 -6.06 20.70
N SER A 6 2.27 -6.84 19.67
CA SER A 6 3.39 -6.52 18.79
C SER A 6 2.99 -5.76 17.54
N VAL A 7 1.68 -5.58 17.29
CA VAL A 7 1.13 -4.92 16.12
C VAL A 7 0.60 -3.56 16.51
N LEU A 8 1.09 -2.53 15.85
CA LEU A 8 0.61 -1.16 15.98
C LEU A 8 -0.20 -0.77 14.76
N GLU A 9 -1.48 -0.49 14.94
CA GLU A 9 -2.33 0.10 13.92
C GLU A 9 -2.31 1.62 14.04
N HIS A 10 -2.03 2.31 12.92
CA HIS A 10 -1.98 3.76 12.88
C HIS A 10 -2.61 4.33 11.62
N HIS A 11 -3.90 4.57 11.68
CA HIS A 11 -4.69 5.19 10.59
C HIS A 11 -5.80 6.09 11.16
N SER A 12 -6.41 6.90 10.31
CA SER A 12 -7.41 7.91 10.71
C SER A 12 -8.69 7.33 11.34
N ASN A 13 -9.01 6.08 11.07
CA ASN A 13 -10.22 5.42 11.56
C ASN A 13 -9.98 4.60 12.84
N TYR A 14 -8.78 4.67 13.42
CA TYR A 14 -8.49 3.97 14.66
C TYR A 14 -9.15 4.67 15.84
N ASP A 15 -10.07 4.00 16.54
CA ASP A 15 -10.75 4.53 17.74
C ASP A 15 -10.02 4.04 19.00
N TYR A 16 -9.51 5.00 19.78
CA TYR A 16 -8.78 4.75 21.03
C TYR A 16 -9.64 4.16 22.17
N LYS A 17 -10.95 3.96 21.93
CA LYS A 17 -11.92 3.60 22.96
C LYS A 17 -11.94 2.12 23.35
N ASP A 18 -11.27 1.26 22.56
CA ASP A 18 -11.31 -0.19 22.80
C ASP A 18 -10.29 -0.69 23.84
N LEU A 19 -9.55 0.22 24.49
CA LEU A 19 -8.63 -0.14 25.57
C LEU A 19 -9.36 -0.03 26.90
N ASP A 20 -10.18 -1.03 27.21
CA ASP A 20 -10.90 -1.15 28.47
C ASP A 20 -9.95 -1.04 29.68
N GLY A 21 -9.91 0.15 30.30
CA GLY A 21 -9.56 0.33 31.71
C GLY A 21 -8.09 0.49 32.08
N ASP A 22 -7.09 0.30 31.18
CA ASP A 22 -5.68 0.52 31.52
C ASP A 22 -5.13 1.82 30.87
N GLU A 23 -5.20 2.92 31.64
CA GLU A 23 -4.62 4.22 31.22
C GLU A 23 -3.13 4.12 30.82
N ARG A 24 -2.37 3.21 31.43
CA ARG A 24 -0.94 3.05 31.13
C ARG A 24 -0.74 2.35 29.78
N ALA A 25 -1.60 1.40 29.43
CA ALA A 25 -1.57 0.76 28.11
C ALA A 25 -1.93 1.77 27.02
N ALA A 26 -2.98 2.57 27.23
CA ALA A 26 -3.38 3.62 26.30
C ALA A 26 -2.28 4.67 26.06
N VAL A 27 -1.59 5.11 27.12
CA VAL A 27 -0.46 6.04 27.01
C VAL A 27 0.70 5.42 26.25
N ARG A 28 1.07 4.16 26.54
CA ARG A 28 2.14 3.45 25.79
C ARG A 28 1.81 3.35 24.31
N GLN A 29 0.60 2.94 23.97
CA GLN A 29 0.16 2.80 22.60
C GLN A 29 0.21 4.15 21.85
N ARG A 30 -0.26 5.22 22.49
CA ARG A 30 -0.16 6.57 21.94
C ARG A 30 1.29 6.98 21.67
N LEU A 31 2.20 6.74 22.62
CA LEU A 31 3.62 7.03 22.44
C LEU A 31 4.25 6.19 21.33
N SER A 32 3.86 4.91 21.23
CA SER A 32 4.32 4.05 20.14
C SER A 32 3.81 4.53 18.78
N MET A 33 2.61 5.07 18.67
CA MET A 33 2.08 5.68 17.46
C MET A 33 2.83 6.97 17.08
N GLU A 34 3.23 7.77 18.07
CA GLU A 34 3.98 8.99 17.81
C GLU A 34 5.36 8.72 17.22
N ASN A 35 5.98 7.62 17.59
CA ASN A 35 7.36 7.27 17.20
C ASN A 35 7.44 6.09 16.23
N TRP A 36 6.37 5.32 16.04
CA TRP A 36 6.38 4.02 15.36
C TRP A 36 7.37 3.03 15.98
N ASP A 37 7.38 2.99 17.30
CA ASP A 37 8.23 2.10 18.08
C ASP A 37 7.48 0.77 18.36
N ALA A 38 7.32 -0.02 17.32
CA ALA A 38 6.70 -1.35 17.37
C ALA A 38 7.31 -2.27 16.30
N PRO A 39 7.39 -3.58 16.55
CA PRO A 39 7.95 -4.53 15.59
C PRO A 39 7.18 -4.63 14.26
N LEU A 40 5.86 -4.46 14.31
CA LEU A 40 5.00 -4.46 13.15
C LEU A 40 4.04 -3.27 13.22
N ILE A 41 4.02 -2.48 12.15
CA ILE A 41 3.20 -1.29 12.03
C ILE A 41 2.31 -1.43 10.80
N VAL A 42 1.01 -1.29 10.98
CA VAL A 42 0.03 -1.23 9.91
C VAL A 42 -0.46 0.21 9.81
N THR A 43 -0.24 0.83 8.66
CA THR A 43 -0.56 2.25 8.44
C THR A 43 -0.99 2.50 7.01
N THR A 44 -1.40 3.71 6.70
CA THR A 44 -1.75 4.13 5.33
C THR A 44 -0.56 4.76 4.61
N ASN A 45 -0.56 4.71 3.28
CA ASN A 45 0.42 5.40 2.44
C ASN A 45 0.50 6.89 2.80
N VAL A 46 -0.64 7.53 3.05
CA VAL A 46 -0.71 8.94 3.44
C VAL A 46 0.06 9.20 4.73
N GLN A 47 -0.15 8.39 5.76
CA GLN A 47 0.55 8.56 7.05
C GLN A 47 2.06 8.36 6.92
N LEU A 48 2.50 7.42 6.08
CA LEU A 48 3.91 7.19 5.80
C LEU A 48 4.54 8.43 5.17
N PHE A 49 4.00 8.88 4.03
CA PHE A 49 4.60 9.98 3.29
C PHE A 49 4.45 11.34 3.97
N GLU A 50 3.32 11.58 4.66
CA GLU A 50 3.19 12.76 5.53
C GLU A 50 4.23 12.77 6.66
N SER A 51 4.63 11.62 7.18
CA SER A 51 5.68 11.55 8.21
C SER A 51 7.05 11.85 7.63
N VAL A 52 7.36 11.38 6.43
CA VAL A 52 8.62 11.62 5.75
C VAL A 52 8.79 13.09 5.36
N TYR A 53 7.73 13.72 4.85
CA TYR A 53 7.76 15.09 4.31
C TYR A 53 7.26 16.16 5.28
N SER A 54 6.95 15.80 6.52
CA SER A 54 6.42 16.77 7.48
C SER A 54 7.48 17.79 7.92
N ASP A 55 7.05 19.02 8.08
CA ASP A 55 7.78 20.09 8.76
C ASP A 55 7.63 20.07 10.29
N LYS A 56 6.71 19.23 10.80
CA LYS A 56 6.40 19.14 12.23
C LYS A 56 7.27 18.10 12.94
N PRO A 57 8.07 18.49 13.94
CA PRO A 57 8.95 17.57 14.66
C PRO A 57 8.24 16.34 15.24
N SER A 58 6.98 16.50 15.67
CA SER A 58 6.16 15.40 16.19
C SER A 58 5.86 14.32 15.14
N ARG A 59 5.75 14.69 13.87
CA ARG A 59 5.52 13.73 12.78
C ARG A 59 6.84 13.14 12.28
N CYS A 60 7.90 13.92 12.22
CA CYS A 60 9.23 13.48 11.78
C CYS A 60 9.88 12.45 12.72
N ARG A 61 9.42 12.33 13.96
CA ARG A 61 9.96 11.35 14.94
C ARG A 61 9.91 9.92 14.43
N LYS A 62 8.95 9.60 13.60
CA LYS A 62 8.77 8.26 13.03
C LYS A 62 9.89 7.86 12.07
N ASN A 63 10.54 8.83 11.43
CA ASN A 63 11.53 8.60 10.37
C ASN A 63 12.75 7.81 10.85
N HIS A 64 13.14 7.91 12.13
CA HIS A 64 14.27 7.14 12.64
C HIS A 64 14.00 5.64 12.69
N ASN A 65 12.74 5.24 12.88
CA ASN A 65 12.32 3.83 12.89
C ASN A 65 12.07 3.27 11.48
N LEU A 66 12.04 4.13 10.44
CA LEU A 66 12.05 3.68 9.05
C LEU A 66 13.44 3.18 8.61
N ALA A 67 14.52 3.66 9.23
CA ALA A 67 15.86 3.19 8.93
C ALA A 67 16.01 1.70 9.31
N LYS A 68 16.60 0.90 8.39
CA LYS A 68 16.82 -0.55 8.55
C LYS A 68 15.52 -1.35 8.77
N SER A 69 14.39 -0.81 8.36
CA SER A 69 13.09 -1.48 8.39
C SER A 69 12.78 -2.20 7.08
N VAL A 70 11.67 -2.91 7.05
CA VAL A 70 11.05 -3.41 5.83
C VAL A 70 9.73 -2.67 5.64
N ILE A 71 9.60 -1.96 4.52
CA ILE A 71 8.38 -1.26 4.14
C ILE A 71 7.69 -2.05 3.04
N ILE A 72 6.45 -2.47 3.29
CA ILE A 72 5.62 -3.13 2.31
C ILE A 72 4.52 -2.15 1.91
N LEU A 73 4.52 -1.72 0.65
CA LEU A 73 3.49 -0.87 0.07
C LEU A 73 2.56 -1.74 -0.76
N ASP A 74 1.33 -1.88 -0.31
CA ASP A 74 0.28 -2.57 -1.05
C ASP A 74 -0.48 -1.59 -1.93
N GLU A 75 -0.96 -2.05 -3.09
CA GLU A 75 -1.72 -1.26 -4.06
C GLU A 75 -0.97 0.03 -4.49
N VAL A 76 0.31 -0.09 -4.83
CA VAL A 76 1.16 1.07 -5.20
C VAL A 76 0.56 1.91 -6.33
N GLN A 77 -0.22 1.29 -7.23
CA GLN A 77 -0.91 2.00 -8.31
C GLN A 77 -2.00 2.98 -7.80
N SER A 78 -2.37 2.90 -6.52
CA SER A 78 -3.33 3.84 -5.90
C SER A 78 -2.71 5.18 -5.50
N LEU A 79 -1.38 5.30 -5.58
CA LEU A 79 -0.71 6.57 -5.32
C LEU A 79 -1.09 7.60 -6.38
N PRO A 80 -1.52 8.81 -5.99
CA PRO A 80 -1.86 9.84 -6.96
C PRO A 80 -0.66 10.23 -7.82
N ASP A 81 -0.86 10.38 -9.13
CA ASP A 81 0.19 10.70 -10.10
C ASP A 81 0.98 11.96 -9.74
N GLU A 82 0.32 12.96 -9.15
CA GLU A 82 0.92 14.23 -8.72
C GLU A 82 2.00 14.02 -7.64
N TYR A 83 1.81 13.02 -6.76
CA TYR A 83 2.70 12.72 -5.65
C TYR A 83 3.60 11.50 -5.90
N LEU A 84 3.43 10.82 -7.02
CA LEU A 84 4.16 9.59 -7.31
C LEU A 84 5.67 9.82 -7.29
N LYS A 85 6.16 10.84 -8.00
CA LYS A 85 7.61 11.14 -8.06
C LYS A 85 8.22 11.43 -6.68
N PRO A 86 7.68 12.33 -5.85
CA PRO A 86 8.20 12.53 -4.49
C PRO A 86 8.09 11.26 -3.64
N CYS A 87 7.02 10.49 -3.72
CA CYS A 87 6.90 9.24 -2.99
C CYS A 87 8.02 8.25 -3.37
N LEU A 88 8.27 8.06 -4.67
CA LEU A 88 9.36 7.21 -5.16
C LEU A 88 10.73 7.74 -4.73
N ALA A 89 10.93 9.06 -4.71
CA ALA A 89 12.17 9.68 -4.23
C ALA A 89 12.44 9.39 -2.75
N ALA A 90 11.41 9.45 -1.92
CA ALA A 90 11.53 9.11 -0.50
C ALA A 90 11.89 7.63 -0.30
N LEU A 91 11.25 6.73 -1.05
CA LEU A 91 11.54 5.29 -0.97
C LEU A 91 12.95 4.96 -1.43
N GLU A 92 13.41 5.59 -2.52
CA GLU A 92 14.79 5.47 -3.02
C GLU A 92 15.80 5.93 -1.97
N GLU A 93 15.57 7.09 -1.36
CA GLU A 93 16.43 7.63 -0.32
C GLU A 93 16.51 6.70 0.89
N LEU A 94 15.36 6.20 1.37
CA LEU A 94 15.29 5.25 2.47
C LEU A 94 16.03 3.95 2.15
N SER A 95 15.86 3.43 0.95
CA SER A 95 16.53 2.21 0.52
C SER A 95 18.04 2.39 0.38
N ARG A 96 18.49 3.47 -0.27
CA ARG A 96 19.90 3.69 -0.60
C ARG A 96 20.72 4.11 0.60
N ASN A 97 20.22 5.03 1.41
CA ASN A 97 21.01 5.70 2.43
C ASN A 97 20.67 5.26 3.86
N TYR A 98 19.51 4.68 4.08
CA TYR A 98 19.05 4.29 5.41
C TYR A 98 18.94 2.76 5.60
N GLY A 99 19.27 1.98 4.56
CA GLY A 99 19.28 0.52 4.63
C GLY A 99 17.90 -0.10 4.79
N THR A 100 16.85 0.59 4.36
CA THR A 100 15.46 0.12 4.37
C THR A 100 15.22 -0.79 3.17
N THR A 101 14.54 -1.89 3.37
CA THR A 101 14.05 -2.73 2.28
C THR A 101 12.64 -2.30 1.89
N VAL A 102 12.42 -1.98 0.63
CA VAL A 102 11.12 -1.59 0.10
C VAL A 102 10.56 -2.69 -0.78
N ILE A 103 9.35 -3.13 -0.50
CA ILE A 103 8.59 -4.11 -1.28
C ILE A 103 7.34 -3.42 -1.81
N LEU A 104 7.20 -3.40 -3.13
CA LEU A 104 6.05 -2.82 -3.80
C LEU A 104 5.13 -3.95 -4.27
N CYS A 105 3.91 -3.99 -3.73
CA CYS A 105 2.88 -4.94 -4.12
C CYS A 105 1.86 -4.23 -5.02
N THR A 106 1.48 -4.90 -6.10
CA THR A 106 0.52 -4.33 -7.06
C THR A 106 -0.17 -5.44 -7.84
N ALA A 107 -1.45 -5.28 -8.10
CA ALA A 107 -2.22 -6.21 -8.95
C ALA A 107 -1.88 -6.05 -10.44
N THR A 108 -1.51 -4.85 -10.84
CA THR A 108 -1.10 -4.53 -12.21
C THR A 108 0.28 -3.89 -12.16
N GLN A 109 1.24 -4.38 -12.94
CA GLN A 109 2.56 -3.75 -12.99
C GLN A 109 2.42 -2.32 -13.55
N PRO A 110 2.50 -1.29 -12.72
CA PRO A 110 2.64 0.06 -13.25
C PRO A 110 4.00 0.12 -13.95
N ALA A 111 4.07 0.85 -15.07
CA ALA A 111 5.34 1.11 -15.75
C ALA A 111 6.23 2.03 -14.88
N LEU A 112 6.58 1.57 -13.69
CA LEU A 112 7.41 2.31 -12.74
C LEU A 112 8.77 2.65 -13.33
N ASP A 113 9.28 1.83 -14.23
CA ASP A 113 10.54 2.07 -14.95
C ASP A 113 10.55 3.40 -15.69
N ALA A 114 9.41 3.83 -16.23
CA ALA A 114 9.28 5.10 -16.94
C ALA A 114 9.23 6.32 -16.00
N VAL A 115 8.87 6.11 -14.73
CA VAL A 115 8.68 7.17 -13.73
C VAL A 115 9.75 7.15 -12.63
N TRP A 116 10.59 6.09 -12.59
CA TRP A 116 11.65 5.95 -11.59
C TRP A 116 12.84 6.86 -11.93
N PRO A 117 13.03 7.97 -11.22
CA PRO A 117 13.95 9.02 -11.69
C PRO A 117 15.41 8.79 -11.27
N PHE A 118 15.74 7.73 -10.51
CA PHE A 118 16.99 7.66 -9.75
C PHE A 118 17.98 6.57 -10.17
N GLY A 119 17.76 5.85 -11.25
CA GLY A 119 18.71 4.88 -11.78
C GLY A 119 18.84 3.55 -11.02
N THR A 120 18.14 3.38 -9.90
CA THR A 120 17.95 2.08 -9.26
C THR A 120 16.69 1.46 -9.85
N VAL A 121 16.82 0.34 -10.51
CA VAL A 121 15.66 -0.36 -11.08
C VAL A 121 15.14 -1.34 -10.02
N PRO A 122 13.83 -1.30 -9.68
CA PRO A 122 13.23 -2.31 -8.83
C PRO A 122 13.45 -3.69 -9.41
N THR A 123 13.87 -4.63 -8.58
CA THR A 123 13.99 -6.03 -9.02
C THR A 123 12.61 -6.67 -8.96
N GLU A 124 12.16 -7.18 -10.10
CA GLU A 124 10.92 -7.93 -10.15
C GLU A 124 11.10 -9.28 -9.42
N ILE A 125 10.22 -9.55 -8.46
CA ILE A 125 10.12 -10.88 -7.85
C ILE A 125 9.09 -11.66 -8.64
N VAL A 126 9.56 -12.48 -9.57
CA VAL A 126 8.68 -13.36 -10.34
C VAL A 126 8.11 -14.44 -9.42
N PRO A 127 6.83 -14.77 -9.49
CA PRO A 127 6.23 -15.83 -8.70
C PRO A 127 6.99 -17.14 -8.89
N ILE A 128 7.35 -17.78 -7.78
CA ILE A 128 8.21 -18.97 -7.73
C ILE A 128 7.60 -20.18 -8.44
N SER A 129 6.32 -20.18 -8.81
CA SER A 129 5.69 -21.31 -9.48
C SER A 129 5.06 -20.94 -10.81
N GLN A 130 5.54 -21.56 -11.90
CA GLN A 130 4.82 -21.62 -13.18
C GLN A 130 3.36 -22.07 -13.01
N ARG A 131 3.06 -22.83 -11.98
CA ARG A 131 1.72 -23.28 -11.61
C ARG A 131 0.78 -22.12 -11.21
N HIS A 132 1.32 -20.98 -10.76
CA HIS A 132 0.53 -19.79 -10.45
C HIS A 132 0.00 -19.16 -11.73
N GLN A 133 0.81 -19.06 -12.77
CA GLN A 133 0.39 -18.59 -14.09
C GLN A 133 -0.69 -19.50 -14.68
N GLU A 134 -0.48 -20.81 -14.67
CA GLU A 134 -1.47 -21.80 -15.17
C GLU A 134 -2.81 -21.73 -14.43
N LEU A 135 -2.79 -21.44 -13.11
CA LEU A 135 -4.00 -21.33 -12.30
C LEU A 135 -4.78 -20.02 -12.56
N PHE A 136 -4.11 -18.96 -13.01
CA PHE A 136 -4.74 -17.66 -13.25
C PHE A 136 -5.10 -17.40 -14.72
N GLU A 137 -4.35 -17.91 -15.68
CA GLU A 137 -4.58 -17.72 -17.11
C GLU A 137 -5.94 -18.22 -17.61
N HIS A 138 -6.53 -19.20 -16.90
CA HIS A 138 -7.83 -19.79 -17.29
C HIS A 138 -9.02 -19.30 -16.45
N ARG A 139 -8.84 -18.35 -15.55
CA ARG A 139 -9.92 -17.88 -14.67
C ARG A 139 -10.81 -16.84 -15.31
N VAL A 140 -10.31 -16.10 -16.26
CA VAL A 140 -11.02 -14.98 -16.88
C VAL A 140 -10.84 -15.02 -18.39
N LYS A 141 -11.94 -14.92 -19.12
CA LYS A 141 -11.94 -14.68 -20.55
C LYS A 141 -12.21 -13.19 -20.78
N ILE A 142 -11.26 -12.49 -21.38
CA ILE A 142 -11.41 -11.08 -21.70
C ILE A 142 -11.90 -10.97 -23.14
N GLU A 143 -13.06 -10.34 -23.33
CA GLU A 143 -13.62 -10.03 -24.62
C GLU A 143 -13.76 -8.52 -24.78
N HIS A 144 -13.17 -7.97 -25.84
CA HIS A 144 -13.38 -6.58 -26.23
C HIS A 144 -14.62 -6.48 -27.11
N ILE A 145 -15.69 -5.87 -26.59
CA ILE A 145 -16.98 -5.78 -27.27
C ILE A 145 -17.19 -4.46 -28.03
N GLY A 146 -16.17 -3.61 -28.12
CA GLY A 146 -16.26 -2.32 -28.80
C GLY A 146 -17.09 -1.28 -28.02
N GLU A 147 -17.52 -0.24 -28.74
CA GLU A 147 -18.39 0.79 -28.21
C GLU A 147 -19.85 0.29 -28.25
N LEU A 148 -20.54 0.37 -27.12
CA LEU A 148 -21.94 0.01 -26.99
C LEU A 148 -22.78 1.25 -26.66
N SER A 149 -24.00 1.30 -27.19
CA SER A 149 -25.00 2.22 -26.67
C SER A 149 -25.42 1.80 -25.26
N ILE A 150 -25.96 2.73 -24.49
CA ILE A 150 -26.49 2.42 -23.13
C ILE A 150 -27.54 1.31 -23.20
N GLN A 151 -28.38 1.31 -24.24
CA GLN A 151 -29.42 0.31 -24.41
C GLN A 151 -28.83 -1.08 -24.69
N ASP A 152 -27.87 -1.19 -25.61
CA ASP A 152 -27.20 -2.44 -25.91
C ASP A 152 -26.44 -3.01 -24.71
N LEU A 153 -25.86 -2.11 -23.86
CA LEU A 153 -25.22 -2.51 -22.62
C LEU A 153 -26.25 -3.11 -21.64
N VAL A 154 -27.37 -2.43 -21.45
CA VAL A 154 -28.47 -2.91 -20.57
C VAL A 154 -28.98 -4.26 -21.04
N ASP A 155 -29.24 -4.42 -22.36
CA ASP A 155 -29.72 -5.66 -22.90
C ASP A 155 -28.74 -6.82 -22.65
N LYS A 156 -27.44 -6.59 -22.80
CA LYS A 156 -26.38 -7.57 -22.45
C LYS A 156 -26.33 -7.90 -20.96
N LEU A 157 -26.48 -6.91 -20.09
CA LEU A 157 -26.44 -7.13 -18.65
C LEU A 157 -27.61 -7.95 -18.13
N VAL A 158 -28.79 -7.82 -18.78
CA VAL A 158 -30.02 -8.57 -18.42
C VAL A 158 -29.92 -10.05 -18.81
N GLU A 159 -29.09 -10.41 -19.78
CA GLU A 159 -28.87 -11.79 -20.21
C GLU A 159 -28.06 -12.62 -19.21
N GLU A 160 -27.34 -11.98 -18.29
CA GLU A 160 -26.45 -12.65 -17.33
C GLU A 160 -27.13 -12.85 -15.97
N ASP A 161 -27.00 -14.04 -15.40
CA ASP A 161 -27.52 -14.36 -14.07
C ASP A 161 -26.84 -13.56 -12.94
N GLN A 162 -25.55 -13.25 -13.09
CA GLN A 162 -24.75 -12.45 -12.16
C GLN A 162 -23.81 -11.56 -12.95
N VAL A 163 -23.91 -10.25 -12.74
CA VAL A 163 -23.08 -9.27 -13.45
C VAL A 163 -22.65 -8.14 -12.53
N LEU A 164 -21.41 -7.68 -12.69
CA LEU A 164 -20.90 -6.45 -12.13
C LEU A 164 -20.57 -5.50 -13.29
N CYS A 165 -21.28 -4.38 -13.36
CA CYS A 165 -21.00 -3.34 -14.34
C CYS A 165 -20.33 -2.14 -13.66
N ILE A 166 -19.16 -1.76 -14.15
CA ILE A 166 -18.43 -0.57 -13.69
C ILE A 166 -18.42 0.44 -14.83
N VAL A 167 -19.00 1.60 -14.58
CA VAL A 167 -19.06 2.72 -15.51
C VAL A 167 -18.34 3.92 -14.90
N SER A 168 -17.68 4.72 -15.73
CA SER A 168 -16.97 5.93 -15.34
C SER A 168 -17.62 7.16 -15.93
#